data_dfadedfca413e275eba6924da4bd5a48
#
_entry.id   dfadedfca413e275eba6924da4bd5a48
#
_cell.length_a   1.000
_cell.length_b   1.000
_cell.length_c   1.000
_cell.angle_alpha   90.00
_cell.angle_beta   90.00
_cell.angle_gamma   90.00
#
_symmetry.space_group_name_H-M   'P 1'
#
loop_
_entity.id
_entity.type
_entity.pdbx_description
1 polymer ?
#
loop_
_entity_poly.entity_id
_entity_poly.type
_entity_poly.pdbx_seq_one_letter_code
_entity_poly.pdbx_strand_id
1 'polypeptide(L)'
;MMNGKRWIWGCLRFAAACWIIQLYMGDSSQAAQAAQAKKPPIPLQELVDRARPGEVVRLKAGDYAGPVVIGKKLVLQGEDGTLLVQDSRGPAITVKAEGVEVRGLAIRQKAEGEGSAAVLVRADKAVLRELDIRTRGSGILLREASGGRIEDNVITWDRAGARLSLGQKGNGIDLYGSPDNRMIRNEIRNMKDGIYLENSRSLTIENNRIYGSRYGIHCMYIDGTRIAGNRGESNFTGAMVMGVKDIVLSDNVFTKQSQNVHAQGILLYDVRTSLVERNRVDGNRVGIYLERSSDNELRDNAVYRNFIGIQFADAERNRIHGNDFVANVIEAEAAQSGENRIERNYWDSFQGLDLNGDGFSETEYAMNPFYKNLISRTPAFQLFFQSPGMTFLSDMVEEDRKRWARDASPSMHLLHPDLDPALEPEQDPVAEQRERIPEKTFMLIIASMLFAGSLVVIIYSRGAKS
;
A
#
# COMPACT_ATOMS: atom_id res chain seq x y z
N MET A 1 51.89 29.44 43.96
CA MET A 1 50.93 29.71 42.84
C MET A 1 50.16 28.47 42.48
N MET A 2 49.28 28.03 43.36
CA MET A 2 48.47 26.85 43.17
C MET A 2 47.11 27.09 43.82
N ASN A 3 46.21 27.84 43.24
CA ASN A 3 44.81 27.86 43.70
C ASN A 3 43.77 28.37 42.68
N GLY A 4 44.16 28.73 41.46
CA GLY A 4 43.21 29.27 40.47
C GLY A 4 42.43 28.20 39.67
N LYS A 5 43.00 27.01 39.49
CA LYS A 5 42.35 25.95 38.63
C LYS A 5 41.20 25.19 39.29
N ARG A 6 41.16 25.14 40.64
CA ARG A 6 40.07 24.42 41.36
C ARG A 6 38.77 25.21 41.41
N TRP A 7 38.82 26.54 41.37
CA TRP A 7 37.63 27.40 41.42
C TRP A 7 36.86 27.41 40.10
N ILE A 8 37.54 27.41 38.99
CA ILE A 8 36.91 27.40 37.65
C ILE A 8 36.16 26.10 37.39
N TRP A 9 36.66 24.95 37.86
CA TRP A 9 36.00 23.65 37.75
C TRP A 9 34.76 23.51 38.65
N GLY A 10 34.74 24.18 39.79
CA GLY A 10 33.59 24.23 40.71
C GLY A 10 32.44 25.03 40.12
N CYS A 11 32.73 26.20 39.54
CA CYS A 11 31.68 27.03 38.90
C CYS A 11 31.08 26.41 37.63
N LEU A 12 31.85 25.70 36.79
CA LEU A 12 31.39 25.00 35.62
C LEU A 12 30.49 23.78 35.98
N ARG A 13 30.81 23.06 37.05
CA ARG A 13 29.99 21.98 37.56
C ARG A 13 28.66 22.47 38.17
N PHE A 14 28.69 23.63 38.85
CA PHE A 14 27.50 24.23 39.43
C PHE A 14 26.55 24.81 38.34
N ALA A 15 27.10 25.44 37.30
CA ALA A 15 26.33 25.96 36.16
C ALA A 15 25.71 24.84 35.35
N ALA A 16 26.43 23.73 35.09
CA ALA A 16 25.90 22.57 34.40
C ALA A 16 24.79 21.85 35.21
N ALA A 17 24.95 21.76 36.53
CA ALA A 17 23.95 21.17 37.43
C ALA A 17 22.67 22.03 37.50
N CYS A 18 22.81 23.35 37.56
CA CYS A 18 21.64 24.26 37.54
C CYS A 18 20.90 24.24 36.19
N TRP A 19 21.63 24.08 35.07
CA TRP A 19 20.99 23.94 33.74
C TRP A 19 20.23 22.61 33.57
N ILE A 20 20.76 21.53 34.09
CA ILE A 20 20.12 20.22 34.10
C ILE A 20 18.86 20.23 35.02
N ILE A 21 18.92 20.91 36.16
CA ILE A 21 17.78 21.05 37.06
C ILE A 21 16.67 21.94 36.46
N GLN A 22 17.04 23.01 35.71
CA GLN A 22 16.04 23.83 35.00
C GLN A 22 15.38 23.09 33.84
N LEU A 23 16.09 22.21 33.13
CA LEU A 23 15.52 21.33 32.11
C LEU A 23 14.57 20.29 32.72
N TYR A 24 14.85 19.78 33.93
CA TYR A 24 13.98 18.81 34.61
C TYR A 24 12.78 19.46 35.32
N MET A 25 12.88 20.70 35.78
CA MET A 25 11.78 21.41 36.44
C MET A 25 10.81 22.10 35.46
N GLY A 26 11.23 22.36 34.23
CA GLY A 26 10.37 22.93 33.17
C GLY A 26 9.31 21.94 32.67
N ASP A 27 9.60 20.65 32.69
CA ASP A 27 8.66 19.61 32.18
C ASP A 27 7.66 19.13 33.22
N SER A 28 7.94 19.26 34.53
CA SER A 28 7.06 18.76 35.55
C SER A 28 5.81 19.63 35.79
N SER A 29 5.83 20.92 35.41
CA SER A 29 4.66 21.79 35.50
C SER A 29 3.68 21.64 34.33
N GLN A 30 4.14 21.25 33.13
CA GLN A 30 3.25 20.91 31.99
C GLN A 30 2.66 19.51 32.11
N ALA A 31 3.40 18.56 32.67
CA ALA A 31 2.88 17.22 32.95
C ALA A 31 1.81 17.19 34.06
N ALA A 32 1.90 18.09 35.03
CA ALA A 32 0.91 18.18 36.12
C ALA A 32 -0.41 18.87 35.71
N GLN A 33 -0.40 19.71 34.65
CA GLN A 33 -1.63 20.33 34.14
C GLN A 33 -2.40 19.43 33.13
N ALA A 34 -1.80 18.35 32.64
CA ALA A 34 -2.43 17.40 31.69
C ALA A 34 -3.22 16.27 32.39
N ALA A 35 -3.16 16.16 33.71
CA ALA A 35 -3.94 15.18 34.48
C ALA A 35 -5.29 15.76 34.98
N GLN A 36 -6.03 16.46 34.10
CA GLN A 36 -7.47 16.55 34.31
C GLN A 36 -8.03 15.14 34.23
N ALA A 37 -8.65 14.66 35.31
CA ALA A 37 -9.26 13.35 35.39
C ALA A 37 -10.21 13.17 34.21
N LYS A 38 -9.76 12.36 33.19
CA LYS A 38 -10.55 12.09 32.01
C LYS A 38 -11.84 11.43 32.47
N LYS A 39 -12.98 12.01 32.13
CA LYS A 39 -14.28 11.41 32.47
C LYS A 39 -14.30 9.97 31.95
N PRO A 40 -14.85 9.01 32.71
CA PRO A 40 -14.96 7.64 32.24
C PRO A 40 -15.76 7.62 30.93
N PRO A 41 -15.35 6.77 29.94
CA PRO A 41 -16.05 6.70 28.68
C PRO A 41 -17.50 6.23 28.88
N ILE A 42 -18.41 6.78 28.08
CA ILE A 42 -19.84 6.48 28.15
C ILE A 42 -20.11 5.10 27.51
N PRO A 43 -20.79 4.16 28.18
CA PRO A 43 -21.16 2.88 27.56
C PRO A 43 -22.06 3.10 26.34
N LEU A 44 -21.55 2.82 25.13
CA LEU A 44 -22.30 3.08 23.89
C LEU A 44 -23.51 2.15 23.73
N GLN A 45 -23.45 0.92 24.27
CA GLN A 45 -24.54 -0.05 24.19
C GLN A 45 -25.85 0.49 24.76
N GLU A 46 -25.80 1.20 25.88
CA GLU A 46 -27.00 1.74 26.50
C GLU A 46 -27.75 2.76 25.63
N LEU A 47 -26.99 3.58 24.86
CA LEU A 47 -27.59 4.54 23.92
C LEU A 47 -28.25 3.82 22.74
N VAL A 48 -27.57 2.78 22.24
CA VAL A 48 -28.10 1.95 21.15
C VAL A 48 -29.34 1.19 21.59
N ASP A 49 -29.38 0.65 22.81
CA ASP A 49 -30.53 -0.11 23.34
C ASP A 49 -31.79 0.75 23.50
N ARG A 50 -31.65 2.00 23.93
CA ARG A 50 -32.74 2.97 24.10
C ARG A 50 -33.31 3.49 22.78
N ALA A 51 -32.53 3.44 21.68
CA ALA A 51 -32.96 3.95 20.38
C ALA A 51 -34.11 3.15 19.80
N ARG A 52 -34.99 3.78 19.03
CA ARG A 52 -36.05 3.12 18.28
C ARG A 52 -35.54 2.61 16.94
N PRO A 53 -36.13 1.57 16.36
CA PRO A 53 -35.83 1.17 14.98
C PRO A 53 -35.99 2.35 14.01
N GLY A 54 -34.98 2.58 13.16
CA GLY A 54 -34.93 3.70 12.21
C GLY A 54 -34.41 5.02 12.75
N GLU A 55 -34.14 5.11 14.05
CA GLU A 55 -33.69 6.34 14.70
C GLU A 55 -32.24 6.70 14.32
N VAL A 56 -31.96 8.01 14.34
CA VAL A 56 -30.59 8.54 14.24
C VAL A 56 -30.06 8.82 15.66
N VAL A 57 -29.16 7.96 16.11
CA VAL A 57 -28.44 8.12 17.39
C VAL A 57 -27.25 9.06 17.16
N ARG A 58 -27.36 10.29 17.58
CA ARG A 58 -26.29 11.30 17.48
C ARG A 58 -25.41 11.25 18.73
N LEU A 59 -24.12 11.00 18.50
CA LEU A 59 -23.09 10.98 19.56
C LEU A 59 -22.37 12.31 19.56
N LYS A 60 -22.39 13.00 20.69
CA LYS A 60 -21.62 14.22 20.92
C LYS A 60 -20.13 13.91 21.01
N ALA A 61 -19.29 14.93 20.81
CA ALA A 61 -17.86 14.84 21.05
C ALA A 61 -17.57 14.27 22.46
N GLY A 62 -16.69 13.26 22.53
CA GLY A 62 -16.32 12.59 23.76
C GLY A 62 -15.95 11.11 23.57
N ASP A 63 -15.53 10.48 24.67
CA ASP A 63 -15.10 9.10 24.69
C ASP A 63 -16.27 8.16 25.03
N TYR A 64 -16.44 7.14 24.20
CA TYR A 64 -17.42 6.08 24.36
C TYR A 64 -16.72 4.73 24.53
N ALA A 65 -17.30 3.84 25.34
CA ALA A 65 -16.80 2.49 25.56
C ALA A 65 -17.56 1.48 24.69
N GLY A 66 -16.81 0.62 23.99
CA GLY A 66 -17.31 -0.59 23.38
C GLY A 66 -17.26 -1.79 24.34
N PRO A 67 -17.65 -2.99 23.88
CA PRO A 67 -18.24 -3.27 22.57
C PRO A 67 -19.70 -2.80 22.44
N VAL A 68 -20.15 -2.62 21.21
CA VAL A 68 -21.55 -2.33 20.91
C VAL A 68 -22.09 -3.29 19.85
N VAL A 69 -23.31 -3.82 20.10
CA VAL A 69 -24.04 -4.67 19.17
C VAL A 69 -25.28 -3.92 18.68
N ILE A 70 -25.38 -3.73 17.35
CA ILE A 70 -26.52 -3.05 16.73
C ILE A 70 -27.44 -4.12 16.13
N GLY A 71 -28.49 -4.48 16.88
CA GLY A 71 -29.47 -5.52 16.52
C GLY A 71 -30.75 -5.01 15.87
N LYS A 72 -30.82 -3.71 15.56
CA LYS A 72 -31.98 -3.08 14.92
C LYS A 72 -31.51 -2.02 13.92
N LYS A 73 -32.30 -1.78 12.88
CA LYS A 73 -31.99 -0.74 11.89
C LYS A 73 -31.90 0.62 12.58
N LEU A 74 -30.79 1.32 12.46
CA LEU A 74 -30.59 2.67 12.95
C LEU A 74 -29.42 3.33 12.21
N VAL A 75 -29.26 4.64 12.43
CA VAL A 75 -28.07 5.40 12.02
C VAL A 75 -27.31 5.78 13.29
N LEU A 76 -26.05 5.32 13.42
CA LEU A 76 -25.14 5.77 14.47
C LEU A 76 -24.23 6.85 13.87
N GLN A 77 -24.41 8.09 14.32
CA GLN A 77 -23.69 9.25 13.80
C GLN A 77 -22.89 9.93 14.92
N GLY A 78 -21.56 10.04 14.72
CA GLY A 78 -20.70 10.85 15.60
C GLY A 78 -20.61 12.29 15.11
N GLU A 79 -20.40 13.22 16.04
CA GLU A 79 -19.91 14.57 15.80
C GLU A 79 -18.37 14.57 15.83
N ASP A 80 -17.74 15.61 15.32
CA ASP A 80 -16.28 15.78 15.40
C ASP A 80 -15.78 15.62 16.84
N GLY A 81 -14.76 14.79 17.03
CA GLY A 81 -14.24 14.46 18.36
C GLY A 81 -14.97 13.30 19.08
N THR A 82 -15.87 12.59 18.40
CA THR A 82 -16.47 11.35 18.93
C THR A 82 -15.48 10.19 18.78
N LEU A 83 -15.12 9.54 19.89
CA LEU A 83 -14.18 8.42 19.92
C LEU A 83 -14.78 7.20 20.62
N LEU A 84 -14.92 6.10 19.89
CA LEU A 84 -15.23 4.78 20.44
C LEU A 84 -13.94 4.02 20.76
N VAL A 85 -13.76 3.59 21.99
CA VAL A 85 -12.60 2.81 22.44
C VAL A 85 -13.02 1.40 22.82
N GLN A 86 -12.28 0.42 22.31
CA GLN A 86 -12.41 -1.00 22.66
C GLN A 86 -11.05 -1.52 23.12
N ASP A 87 -10.94 -1.88 24.37
CA ASP A 87 -9.69 -2.34 24.99
C ASP A 87 -9.60 -3.87 25.07
N SER A 88 -10.73 -4.59 24.98
CA SER A 88 -10.78 -6.07 25.01
C SER A 88 -10.83 -6.68 23.61
N ARG A 89 -10.58 -7.99 23.54
CA ARG A 89 -10.71 -8.75 22.28
C ARG A 89 -12.16 -8.76 21.81
N GLY A 90 -12.30 -8.87 20.48
CA GLY A 90 -13.58 -8.85 19.80
C GLY A 90 -13.82 -7.53 19.04
N PRO A 91 -14.92 -7.44 18.30
CA PRO A 91 -15.27 -6.23 17.55
C PRO A 91 -15.68 -5.08 18.48
N ALA A 92 -15.25 -3.85 18.12
CA ALA A 92 -15.76 -2.67 18.80
C ALA A 92 -17.24 -2.40 18.44
N ILE A 93 -17.61 -2.61 17.18
CA ILE A 93 -18.99 -2.55 16.70
C ILE A 93 -19.34 -3.86 16.01
N THR A 94 -20.50 -4.46 16.36
CA THR A 94 -21.07 -5.59 15.63
C THR A 94 -22.43 -5.19 15.06
N VAL A 95 -22.55 -5.21 13.71
CA VAL A 95 -23.79 -4.95 13.00
C VAL A 95 -24.52 -6.27 12.73
N LYS A 96 -25.73 -6.44 13.29
CA LYS A 96 -26.59 -7.64 13.14
C LYS A 96 -27.92 -7.37 12.49
N ALA A 97 -28.24 -6.12 12.15
CA ALA A 97 -29.49 -5.76 11.51
C ALA A 97 -29.25 -5.16 10.13
N GLU A 98 -30.13 -5.48 9.19
CA GLU A 98 -30.10 -4.97 7.82
C GLU A 98 -30.23 -3.43 7.78
N GLY A 99 -29.49 -2.80 6.90
CA GLY A 99 -29.59 -1.37 6.61
C GLY A 99 -29.16 -0.46 7.75
N VAL A 100 -28.28 -0.91 8.64
CA VAL A 100 -27.60 -0.08 9.64
C VAL A 100 -26.60 0.83 8.96
N GLU A 101 -26.57 2.10 9.36
CA GLU A 101 -25.52 3.06 8.96
C GLU A 101 -24.68 3.46 10.17
N VAL A 102 -23.35 3.45 10.04
CA VAL A 102 -22.39 3.98 11.03
C VAL A 102 -21.51 5.00 10.34
N ARG A 103 -21.46 6.24 10.87
CA ARG A 103 -20.74 7.33 10.23
C ARG A 103 -20.15 8.37 11.17
N GLY A 104 -19.08 9.03 10.71
CA GLY A 104 -18.54 10.26 11.30
C GLY A 104 -17.98 10.07 12.71
N LEU A 105 -17.34 8.93 13.02
CA LEU A 105 -16.72 8.72 14.34
C LEU A 105 -15.33 8.06 14.23
N ALA A 106 -14.50 8.31 15.21
CA ALA A 106 -13.25 7.61 15.38
C ALA A 106 -13.44 6.32 16.18
N ILE A 107 -12.76 5.23 15.75
CA ILE A 107 -12.77 3.93 16.44
C ILE A 107 -11.34 3.53 16.75
N ARG A 108 -11.07 3.23 18.01
CA ARG A 108 -9.78 2.71 18.45
C ARG A 108 -9.93 1.32 19.07
N GLN A 109 -9.56 0.28 18.29
CA GLN A 109 -9.48 -1.09 18.77
C GLN A 109 -8.04 -1.40 19.20
N LYS A 110 -7.82 -1.58 20.51
CA LYS A 110 -6.48 -1.74 21.08
C LYS A 110 -6.05 -3.19 21.27
N ALA A 111 -7.00 -4.15 21.28
CA ALA A 111 -6.67 -5.55 21.49
C ALA A 111 -6.14 -6.20 20.19
N GLU A 112 -5.10 -6.99 20.36
CA GLU A 112 -4.51 -7.81 19.29
C GLU A 112 -5.16 -9.19 19.23
N GLY A 113 -4.95 -9.86 18.08
CA GLY A 113 -5.27 -11.27 17.89
C GLY A 113 -6.54 -11.52 17.10
N GLU A 114 -6.77 -12.79 16.87
CA GLU A 114 -7.89 -13.29 16.09
C GLU A 114 -9.24 -12.84 16.68
N GLY A 115 -10.16 -12.44 15.81
CA GLY A 115 -11.48 -11.95 16.19
C GLY A 115 -11.52 -10.49 16.64
N SER A 116 -10.38 -9.82 16.86
CA SER A 116 -10.37 -8.38 17.15
C SER A 116 -10.54 -7.58 15.87
N ALA A 117 -11.54 -6.68 15.85
CA ALA A 117 -11.84 -5.82 14.73
C ALA A 117 -12.44 -4.48 15.19
N ALA A 118 -12.31 -3.44 14.37
CA ALA A 118 -13.06 -2.23 14.66
C ALA A 118 -14.55 -2.43 14.41
N VAL A 119 -14.93 -2.97 13.24
CA VAL A 119 -16.32 -3.24 12.89
C VAL A 119 -16.46 -4.65 12.33
N LEU A 120 -17.47 -5.40 12.82
CA LEU A 120 -17.92 -6.66 12.26
C LEU A 120 -19.35 -6.51 11.72
N VAL A 121 -19.55 -6.78 10.44
CA VAL A 121 -20.85 -6.76 9.77
C VAL A 121 -21.30 -8.18 9.49
N ARG A 122 -22.52 -8.52 9.94
CA ARG A 122 -23.20 -9.81 9.72
C ARG A 122 -24.65 -9.60 9.24
N ALA A 123 -24.88 -8.51 8.52
CA ALA A 123 -26.20 -8.20 7.99
C ALA A 123 -26.08 -7.40 6.70
N ASP A 124 -27.06 -7.53 5.84
CA ASP A 124 -27.06 -6.92 4.52
C ASP A 124 -27.26 -5.40 4.55
N LYS A 125 -26.85 -4.77 3.46
CA LYS A 125 -27.04 -3.33 3.19
C LYS A 125 -26.51 -2.39 4.27
N ALA A 126 -25.49 -2.82 5.00
CA ALA A 126 -24.82 -1.95 5.96
C ALA A 126 -24.05 -0.82 5.26
N VAL A 127 -24.06 0.37 5.83
CA VAL A 127 -23.33 1.53 5.33
C VAL A 127 -22.31 1.98 6.39
N LEU A 128 -21.03 1.93 6.05
CA LEU A 128 -19.94 2.37 6.92
C LEU A 128 -19.18 3.50 6.19
N ARG A 129 -19.26 4.71 6.70
CA ARG A 129 -18.62 5.84 6.03
C ARG A 129 -18.05 6.89 6.98
N GLU A 130 -17.03 7.59 6.51
CA GLU A 130 -16.41 8.70 7.25
C GLU A 130 -15.92 8.24 8.65
N LEU A 131 -15.34 7.03 8.73
CA LEU A 131 -14.79 6.47 9.96
C LEU A 131 -13.26 6.65 9.98
N ASP A 132 -12.71 7.13 11.11
CA ASP A 132 -11.26 7.08 11.38
C ASP A 132 -10.97 5.86 12.28
N ILE A 133 -10.48 4.79 11.68
CA ILE A 133 -10.22 3.52 12.35
C ILE A 133 -8.73 3.36 12.63
N ARG A 134 -8.38 3.25 13.91
CA ARG A 134 -7.06 2.81 14.37
C ARG A 134 -7.19 1.48 15.10
N THR A 135 -6.55 0.44 14.56
CA THR A 135 -6.77 -0.92 15.07
C THR A 135 -5.47 -1.69 15.23
N ARG A 136 -5.45 -2.60 16.22
CA ARG A 136 -4.43 -3.66 16.39
C ARG A 136 -5.00 -5.04 16.04
N GLY A 137 -6.18 -5.09 15.48
CA GLY A 137 -6.84 -6.22 14.85
C GLY A 137 -7.16 -5.91 13.40
N SER A 138 -8.27 -6.43 12.89
CA SER A 138 -8.80 -6.06 11.58
C SER A 138 -9.55 -4.72 11.63
N GLY A 139 -9.63 -4.04 10.49
CA GLY A 139 -10.44 -2.82 10.37
C GLY A 139 -11.93 -3.16 10.30
N ILE A 140 -12.41 -3.48 9.11
CA ILE A 140 -13.82 -3.81 8.84
C ILE A 140 -13.91 -5.24 8.33
N LEU A 141 -14.68 -6.08 8.99
CA LEU A 141 -14.96 -7.46 8.60
C LEU A 141 -16.42 -7.58 8.11
N LEU A 142 -16.62 -8.13 6.92
CA LEU A 142 -17.92 -8.53 6.41
C LEU A 142 -17.98 -10.06 6.35
N ARG A 143 -19.00 -10.65 6.94
CA ARG A 143 -19.20 -12.11 6.98
C ARG A 143 -20.63 -12.43 6.60
N GLU A 144 -20.82 -12.99 5.39
CA GLU A 144 -22.12 -13.32 4.85
C GLU A 144 -23.09 -12.11 4.84
N ALA A 145 -22.55 -10.94 4.44
CA ALA A 145 -23.25 -9.66 4.44
C ALA A 145 -23.18 -9.02 3.05
N SER A 146 -24.29 -8.90 2.36
CA SER A 146 -24.39 -8.44 0.97
C SER A 146 -24.88 -7.01 0.81
N GLY A 147 -24.60 -6.41 -0.35
CA GLY A 147 -25.18 -5.13 -0.77
C GLY A 147 -24.81 -3.92 0.10
N GLY A 148 -23.74 -4.02 0.89
CA GLY A 148 -23.26 -2.92 1.75
C GLY A 148 -22.39 -1.91 1.02
N ARG A 149 -22.12 -0.77 1.69
CA ARG A 149 -21.24 0.29 1.22
C ARG A 149 -20.22 0.65 2.30
N ILE A 150 -18.95 0.63 1.94
CA ILE A 150 -17.83 1.00 2.78
C ILE A 150 -17.11 2.14 2.07
N GLU A 151 -17.35 3.36 2.50
CA GLU A 151 -16.98 4.57 1.73
C GLU A 151 -16.28 5.60 2.61
N ASP A 152 -15.26 6.28 2.06
CA ASP A 152 -14.60 7.42 2.69
C ASP A 152 -14.04 7.13 4.09
N ASN A 153 -13.59 5.91 4.37
CA ASN A 153 -13.03 5.54 5.66
C ASN A 153 -11.50 5.61 5.62
N VAL A 154 -10.90 5.98 6.75
CA VAL A 154 -9.45 5.90 6.99
C VAL A 154 -9.18 4.76 7.96
N ILE A 155 -8.39 3.77 7.52
CA ILE A 155 -8.09 2.56 8.31
C ILE A 155 -6.57 2.44 8.46
N THR A 156 -6.09 2.51 9.71
CA THR A 156 -4.65 2.50 9.98
C THR A 156 -4.31 1.51 11.09
N TRP A 157 -3.21 0.78 10.91
CA TRP A 157 -2.63 -0.03 11.97
C TRP A 157 -2.15 0.85 13.14
N ASP A 158 -2.62 0.58 14.36
CA ASP A 158 -2.13 1.28 15.56
C ASP A 158 -0.72 0.79 15.92
N ARG A 159 0.27 1.69 15.85
CA ARG A 159 1.68 1.39 16.12
C ARG A 159 2.04 1.36 17.61
N ALA A 160 1.11 1.73 18.49
CA ALA A 160 1.32 1.71 19.94
C ALA A 160 1.36 0.25 20.42
N GLY A 161 2.54 -0.35 20.59
CA GLY A 161 2.71 -1.72 21.08
C GLY A 161 3.83 -2.50 20.40
N ALA A 162 3.76 -3.83 20.45
CA ALA A 162 4.78 -4.71 19.85
C ALA A 162 4.91 -4.47 18.34
N ARG A 163 6.15 -4.51 17.83
CA ARG A 163 6.41 -4.48 16.38
C ARG A 163 6.03 -5.82 15.78
N LEU A 164 4.84 -5.89 15.17
CA LEU A 164 4.39 -7.06 14.44
C LEU A 164 4.84 -7.00 12.98
N SER A 165 5.20 -8.17 12.43
CA SER A 165 5.37 -8.32 10.97
C SER A 165 4.03 -8.12 10.26
N LEU A 166 4.04 -7.78 8.97
CA LEU A 166 2.80 -7.60 8.21
C LEU A 166 1.89 -8.83 8.27
N GLY A 167 2.46 -10.04 8.21
CA GLY A 167 1.68 -11.29 8.27
C GLY A 167 0.92 -11.53 9.58
N GLN A 168 1.34 -10.89 10.67
CA GLN A 168 0.71 -11.03 11.99
C GLN A 168 -0.39 -9.98 12.26
N LYS A 169 -0.53 -8.99 11.38
CA LYS A 169 -1.55 -7.96 11.49
C LYS A 169 -2.90 -8.43 10.96
N GLY A 170 -3.95 -7.66 11.22
CA GLY A 170 -5.26 -7.82 10.60
C GLY A 170 -5.34 -7.18 9.22
N ASN A 171 -6.38 -7.52 8.45
CA ASN A 171 -6.71 -6.90 7.17
C ASN A 171 -7.42 -5.55 7.38
N GLY A 172 -7.29 -4.63 6.42
CA GLY A 172 -8.00 -3.34 6.47
C GLY A 172 -9.50 -3.52 6.29
N ILE A 173 -9.92 -3.96 5.12
CA ILE A 173 -11.28 -4.39 4.83
C ILE A 173 -11.20 -5.86 4.40
N ASP A 174 -12.05 -6.71 4.98
CA ASP A 174 -11.98 -8.16 4.79
C ASP A 174 -13.40 -8.73 4.60
N LEU A 175 -13.65 -9.25 3.41
CA LEU A 175 -14.93 -9.83 3.00
C LEU A 175 -14.79 -11.34 2.82
N TYR A 176 -15.74 -12.06 3.41
CA TYR A 176 -15.92 -13.49 3.16
C TYR A 176 -17.39 -13.81 2.91
N GLY A 177 -17.69 -14.48 1.79
CA GLY A 177 -19.06 -14.85 1.46
C GLY A 177 -20.03 -13.67 1.34
N SER A 178 -19.54 -12.50 0.91
CA SER A 178 -20.24 -11.21 1.00
C SER A 178 -20.34 -10.55 -0.38
N PRO A 179 -21.30 -10.94 -1.23
CA PRO A 179 -21.46 -10.41 -2.58
C PRO A 179 -22.04 -9.00 -2.63
N ASP A 180 -22.00 -8.38 -3.81
CA ASP A 180 -22.65 -7.12 -4.16
C ASP A 180 -22.25 -5.90 -3.31
N ASN A 181 -21.10 -5.98 -2.61
CA ASN A 181 -20.60 -4.89 -1.76
C ASN A 181 -19.75 -3.90 -2.57
N ARG A 182 -19.74 -2.64 -2.10
CA ARG A 182 -18.98 -1.56 -2.69
C ARG A 182 -17.99 -0.98 -1.68
N MET A 183 -16.70 -0.91 -2.07
CA MET A 183 -15.61 -0.30 -1.29
C MET A 183 -15.06 0.87 -2.09
N ILE A 184 -15.36 2.09 -1.66
CA ILE A 184 -15.12 3.28 -2.47
C ILE A 184 -14.39 4.36 -1.66
N ARG A 185 -13.32 4.92 -2.20
CA ARG A 185 -12.55 6.05 -1.62
C ARG A 185 -12.07 5.82 -0.19
N ASN A 186 -11.79 4.57 0.18
CA ASN A 186 -11.17 4.28 1.47
C ASN A 186 -9.66 4.47 1.40
N GLU A 187 -9.08 4.92 2.51
CA GLU A 187 -7.66 5.01 2.69
C GLU A 187 -7.18 4.00 3.73
N ILE A 188 -6.28 3.09 3.33
CA ILE A 188 -5.86 1.97 4.17
C ILE A 188 -4.33 1.98 4.28
N ARG A 189 -3.81 1.94 5.53
CA ARG A 189 -2.38 2.07 5.78
C ARG A 189 -1.83 1.00 6.72
N ASN A 190 -0.71 0.37 6.32
CA ASN A 190 0.10 -0.51 7.17
C ASN A 190 -0.65 -1.74 7.73
N MET A 191 -1.67 -2.23 7.04
CA MET A 191 -2.42 -3.44 7.41
C MET A 191 -1.73 -4.70 6.83
N LYS A 192 -2.20 -5.91 7.18
CA LYS A 192 -1.72 -7.14 6.55
C LYS A 192 -2.04 -7.09 5.05
N ASP A 193 -3.29 -7.14 4.68
CA ASP A 193 -3.78 -6.85 3.35
C ASP A 193 -4.68 -5.61 3.43
N GLY A 194 -4.61 -4.74 2.43
CA GLY A 194 -5.44 -3.54 2.42
C GLY A 194 -6.91 -3.91 2.30
N ILE A 195 -7.28 -4.51 1.18
CA ILE A 195 -8.62 -5.05 0.92
C ILE A 195 -8.47 -6.53 0.60
N TYR A 196 -9.06 -7.40 1.41
CA TYR A 196 -9.10 -8.85 1.22
C TYR A 196 -10.52 -9.30 0.88
N LEU A 197 -10.66 -10.05 -0.22
CA LEU A 197 -11.93 -10.48 -0.78
C LEU A 197 -11.87 -11.99 -1.02
N GLU A 198 -12.82 -12.73 -0.44
CA GLU A 198 -12.86 -14.17 -0.59
C GLU A 198 -14.29 -14.67 -0.77
N ASN A 199 -14.48 -15.66 -1.67
CA ASN A 199 -15.75 -16.34 -1.91
C ASN A 199 -16.93 -15.37 -2.13
N SER A 200 -16.70 -14.29 -2.88
CA SER A 200 -17.69 -13.24 -3.12
C SER A 200 -17.79 -12.94 -4.61
N ARG A 201 -18.83 -12.23 -5.03
CA ARG A 201 -19.04 -11.88 -6.44
C ARG A 201 -19.65 -10.50 -6.61
N SER A 202 -19.58 -9.97 -7.82
CA SER A 202 -20.21 -8.68 -8.18
C SER A 202 -19.80 -7.53 -7.25
N LEU A 203 -18.52 -7.49 -6.89
CA LEU A 203 -17.98 -6.45 -6.03
C LEU A 203 -17.56 -5.22 -6.84
N THR A 204 -17.57 -4.06 -6.19
CA THR A 204 -17.05 -2.81 -6.73
C THR A 204 -15.98 -2.27 -5.80
N ILE A 205 -14.73 -2.19 -6.28
CA ILE A 205 -13.57 -1.68 -5.52
C ILE A 205 -13.02 -0.48 -6.29
N GLU A 206 -13.37 0.74 -5.88
CA GLU A 206 -13.08 1.93 -6.67
C GLU A 206 -12.43 3.05 -5.86
N ASN A 207 -11.41 3.67 -6.47
CA ASN A 207 -10.77 4.89 -5.95
C ASN A 207 -10.21 4.77 -4.53
N ASN A 208 -9.83 3.55 -4.09
CA ASN A 208 -9.21 3.36 -2.79
C ASN A 208 -7.71 3.65 -2.86
N ARG A 209 -7.13 4.10 -1.75
CA ARG A 209 -5.70 4.35 -1.57
C ARG A 209 -5.13 3.40 -0.54
N ILE A 210 -4.12 2.61 -0.90
CA ILE A 210 -3.60 1.53 -0.05
C ILE A 210 -2.08 1.59 0.01
N TYR A 211 -1.54 1.69 1.23
CA TYR A 211 -0.11 1.91 1.46
C TYR A 211 0.47 0.93 2.48
N GLY A 212 1.67 0.42 2.17
CA GLY A 212 2.50 -0.30 3.15
C GLY A 212 1.88 -1.60 3.67
N SER A 213 1.06 -2.28 2.86
CA SER A 213 0.44 -3.56 3.15
C SER A 213 1.19 -4.72 2.47
N ARG A 214 0.91 -5.97 2.84
CA ARG A 214 1.41 -7.13 2.11
C ARG A 214 0.82 -7.13 0.69
N TYR A 215 -0.49 -7.19 0.58
CA TYR A 215 -1.21 -7.02 -0.67
C TYR A 215 -2.09 -5.78 -0.57
N GLY A 216 -2.02 -4.92 -1.59
CA GLY A 216 -2.91 -3.76 -1.67
C GLY A 216 -4.36 -4.24 -1.79
N ILE A 217 -4.68 -4.93 -2.86
CA ILE A 217 -5.96 -5.60 -3.09
C ILE A 217 -5.68 -7.09 -3.28
N HIS A 218 -6.31 -7.94 -2.49
CA HIS A 218 -6.14 -9.38 -2.51
C HIS A 218 -7.50 -10.05 -2.80
N CYS A 219 -7.60 -10.67 -3.96
CA CYS A 219 -8.81 -11.33 -4.45
C CYS A 219 -8.60 -12.84 -4.47
N MET A 220 -9.50 -13.59 -3.84
CA MET A 220 -9.51 -15.06 -3.84
C MET A 220 -10.90 -15.58 -4.15
N TYR A 221 -11.03 -16.34 -5.22
CA TYR A 221 -12.29 -16.98 -5.61
C TYR A 221 -13.46 -16.00 -5.69
N ILE A 222 -13.26 -14.88 -6.41
CA ILE A 222 -14.28 -13.87 -6.67
C ILE A 222 -14.53 -13.77 -8.18
N ASP A 223 -15.77 -13.56 -8.56
CA ASP A 223 -16.16 -13.46 -9.97
C ASP A 223 -16.91 -12.14 -10.25
N GLY A 224 -16.92 -11.73 -11.52
CA GLY A 224 -17.73 -10.59 -12.00
C GLY A 224 -17.47 -9.29 -11.22
N THR A 225 -16.23 -9.03 -10.81
CA THR A 225 -15.86 -7.91 -9.94
C THR A 225 -15.15 -6.81 -10.73
N ARG A 226 -15.45 -5.56 -10.38
CA ARG A 226 -14.80 -4.38 -10.93
C ARG A 226 -13.82 -3.78 -9.92
N ILE A 227 -12.56 -3.62 -10.33
CA ILE A 227 -11.47 -3.02 -9.55
C ILE A 227 -10.92 -1.85 -10.36
N ALA A 228 -11.29 -0.61 -10.03
CA ALA A 228 -11.00 0.53 -10.88
C ALA A 228 -10.54 1.78 -10.12
N GLY A 229 -9.58 2.50 -10.70
CA GLY A 229 -9.12 3.79 -10.17
C GLY A 229 -8.42 3.71 -8.81
N ASN A 230 -8.01 2.52 -8.35
CA ASN A 230 -7.34 2.37 -7.07
C ASN A 230 -5.85 2.72 -7.17
N ARG A 231 -5.30 3.23 -6.08
CA ARG A 231 -3.88 3.54 -5.96
C ARG A 231 -3.23 2.69 -4.87
N GLY A 232 -2.23 1.89 -5.25
CA GLY A 232 -1.43 1.06 -4.33
C GLY A 232 0.03 1.45 -4.38
N GLU A 233 0.62 1.81 -3.23
CA GLU A 233 2.01 2.21 -3.18
C GLU A 233 2.74 1.53 -2.01
N SER A 234 3.99 1.11 -2.25
CA SER A 234 4.85 0.51 -1.23
C SER A 234 4.24 -0.70 -0.52
N ASN A 235 3.37 -1.45 -1.21
CA ASN A 235 2.91 -2.76 -0.78
C ASN A 235 3.92 -3.85 -1.25
N PHE A 236 3.78 -5.11 -0.85
CA PHE A 236 4.55 -6.18 -1.48
C PHE A 236 4.00 -6.47 -2.88
N THR A 237 2.68 -6.57 -3.03
CA THR A 237 2.01 -6.67 -4.33
C THR A 237 0.87 -5.65 -4.38
N GLY A 238 0.73 -4.93 -5.48
CA GLY A 238 -0.32 -3.94 -5.67
C GLY A 238 -1.70 -4.59 -5.71
N ALA A 239 -1.94 -5.45 -6.70
CA ALA A 239 -3.13 -6.29 -6.79
C ALA A 239 -2.72 -7.75 -6.95
N MET A 240 -3.17 -8.63 -6.06
CA MET A 240 -3.07 -10.08 -6.16
C MET A 240 -4.45 -10.66 -6.44
N VAL A 241 -4.61 -11.26 -7.61
CA VAL A 241 -5.87 -11.82 -8.08
C VAL A 241 -5.67 -13.32 -8.28
N MET A 242 -6.42 -14.15 -7.54
CA MET A 242 -6.21 -15.59 -7.49
C MET A 242 -7.52 -16.38 -7.63
N GLY A 243 -7.53 -17.36 -8.57
CA GLY A 243 -8.66 -18.25 -8.78
C GLY A 243 -9.94 -17.52 -9.17
N VAL A 244 -9.85 -16.60 -10.13
CA VAL A 244 -10.89 -15.60 -10.45
C VAL A 244 -11.24 -15.63 -11.93
N LYS A 245 -12.47 -15.31 -12.26
CA LYS A 245 -12.92 -15.13 -13.65
C LYS A 245 -13.80 -13.88 -13.80
N ASP A 246 -13.86 -13.40 -15.03
CA ASP A 246 -14.75 -12.31 -15.46
C ASP A 246 -14.58 -11.03 -14.63
N ILE A 247 -13.33 -10.67 -14.29
CA ILE A 247 -13.05 -9.38 -13.61
C ILE A 247 -12.63 -8.30 -14.61
N VAL A 248 -12.86 -7.06 -14.21
CA VAL A 248 -12.30 -5.88 -14.86
C VAL A 248 -11.36 -5.17 -13.89
N LEU A 249 -10.08 -5.13 -14.22
CA LEU A 249 -9.03 -4.41 -13.50
C LEU A 249 -8.60 -3.22 -14.35
N SER A 250 -9.12 -2.01 -14.07
CA SER A 250 -8.92 -0.85 -14.94
C SER A 250 -8.51 0.43 -14.21
N ASP A 251 -7.76 1.25 -14.89
CA ASP A 251 -7.43 2.62 -14.44
C ASP A 251 -6.74 2.68 -13.06
N ASN A 252 -6.11 1.56 -12.62
CA ASN A 252 -5.42 1.51 -11.33
C ASN A 252 -3.96 1.96 -11.46
N VAL A 253 -3.40 2.46 -10.37
CA VAL A 253 -2.01 2.88 -10.27
C VAL A 253 -1.31 2.07 -9.18
N PHE A 254 -0.35 1.21 -9.56
CA PHE A 254 0.45 0.41 -8.64
C PHE A 254 1.93 0.75 -8.76
N THR A 255 2.48 1.42 -7.74
CA THR A 255 3.83 1.97 -7.79
C THR A 255 4.70 1.52 -6.62
N LYS A 256 6.01 1.41 -6.89
CA LYS A 256 7.03 1.14 -5.85
C LYS A 256 6.78 -0.13 -5.02
N GLN A 257 6.21 -1.18 -5.62
CA GLN A 257 6.08 -2.49 -4.99
C GLN A 257 7.44 -3.20 -5.05
N SER A 258 8.40 -2.79 -4.23
CA SER A 258 9.79 -3.22 -4.31
C SER A 258 10.38 -3.74 -3.00
N GLN A 259 9.59 -3.83 -1.94
CA GLN A 259 10.07 -4.24 -0.62
C GLN A 259 10.40 -5.74 -0.51
N ASN A 260 10.07 -6.52 -1.54
CA ASN A 260 10.33 -7.95 -1.59
C ASN A 260 10.80 -8.35 -3.00
N VAL A 261 11.63 -9.41 -3.09
CA VAL A 261 12.09 -9.98 -4.37
C VAL A 261 10.95 -10.56 -5.23
N HIS A 262 9.79 -10.82 -4.63
CA HIS A 262 8.57 -11.29 -5.29
C HIS A 262 7.51 -10.19 -5.41
N ALA A 263 7.90 -8.93 -5.34
CA ALA A 263 6.97 -7.81 -5.42
C ALA A 263 6.45 -7.62 -6.85
N GLN A 264 5.14 -7.61 -7.02
CA GLN A 264 4.49 -7.40 -8.31
C GLN A 264 3.58 -6.16 -8.24
N GLY A 265 3.45 -5.45 -9.36
CA GLY A 265 2.41 -4.45 -9.53
C GLY A 265 1.04 -5.13 -9.59
N ILE A 266 0.87 -6.03 -10.55
CA ILE A 266 -0.33 -6.87 -10.73
C ILE A 266 0.10 -8.33 -10.84
N LEU A 267 -0.47 -9.21 -10.02
CA LEU A 267 -0.33 -10.67 -10.10
C LEU A 267 -1.67 -11.30 -10.41
N LEU A 268 -1.73 -12.03 -11.53
CA LEU A 268 -2.86 -12.84 -11.95
C LEU A 268 -2.48 -14.33 -11.81
N TYR A 269 -3.06 -15.03 -10.85
CA TYR A 269 -2.82 -16.46 -10.61
C TYR A 269 -4.10 -17.26 -10.81
N ASP A 270 -4.12 -18.19 -11.76
CA ASP A 270 -5.32 -18.94 -12.17
C ASP A 270 -6.53 -18.02 -12.47
N VAL A 271 -6.27 -16.98 -13.30
CA VAL A 271 -7.27 -15.98 -13.72
C VAL A 271 -7.69 -16.25 -15.15
N ARG A 272 -9.00 -16.15 -15.43
CA ARG A 272 -9.56 -16.45 -16.74
C ARG A 272 -10.56 -15.39 -17.19
N THR A 273 -10.71 -15.24 -18.50
CA THR A 273 -11.74 -14.40 -19.15
C THR A 273 -11.86 -12.99 -18.57
N SER A 274 -10.73 -12.42 -18.17
CA SER A 274 -10.67 -11.15 -17.45
C SER A 274 -10.01 -10.06 -18.30
N LEU A 275 -10.39 -8.81 -18.02
CA LEU A 275 -9.88 -7.63 -18.69
C LEU A 275 -8.98 -6.82 -17.75
N VAL A 276 -7.74 -6.56 -18.20
CA VAL A 276 -6.77 -5.71 -17.50
C VAL A 276 -6.42 -4.55 -18.42
N GLU A 277 -6.94 -3.37 -18.15
CA GLU A 277 -6.80 -2.24 -19.08
C GLU A 277 -6.50 -0.91 -18.39
N ARG A 278 -5.77 -0.04 -19.08
CA ARG A 278 -5.44 1.33 -18.64
C ARG A 278 -4.89 1.41 -17.22
N ASN A 279 -4.18 0.36 -16.77
CA ASN A 279 -3.48 0.42 -15.50
C ASN A 279 -2.08 0.99 -15.70
N ARG A 280 -1.63 1.77 -14.73
CA ARG A 280 -0.24 2.21 -14.63
C ARG A 280 0.50 1.39 -13.59
N VAL A 281 1.58 0.76 -14.00
CA VAL A 281 2.37 -0.17 -13.17
C VAL A 281 3.83 0.24 -13.23
N ASP A 282 4.37 0.85 -12.16
CA ASP A 282 5.60 1.61 -12.23
C ASP A 282 6.55 1.35 -11.05
N GLY A 283 7.83 1.09 -11.35
CA GLY A 283 8.88 0.93 -10.34
C GLY A 283 8.74 -0.33 -9.47
N ASN A 284 8.14 -1.41 -9.99
CA ASN A 284 7.96 -2.67 -9.27
C ASN A 284 9.07 -3.69 -9.61
N ARG A 285 9.16 -4.78 -8.86
CA ARG A 285 10.04 -5.90 -9.25
C ARG A 285 9.53 -6.60 -10.50
N VAL A 286 8.25 -6.90 -10.58
CA VAL A 286 7.56 -7.34 -11.79
C VAL A 286 6.36 -6.42 -12.01
N GLY A 287 6.22 -5.88 -13.19
CA GLY A 287 5.08 -5.03 -13.54
C GLY A 287 3.78 -5.84 -13.50
N ILE A 288 3.58 -6.70 -14.48
CA ILE A 288 2.42 -7.60 -14.59
C ILE A 288 2.91 -9.05 -14.66
N TYR A 289 2.40 -9.90 -13.79
CA TYR A 289 2.72 -11.32 -13.77
C TYR A 289 1.47 -12.18 -13.96
N LEU A 290 1.49 -13.02 -15.00
CA LEU A 290 0.47 -14.02 -15.29
C LEU A 290 1.01 -15.40 -14.97
N GLU A 291 0.36 -16.12 -14.06
CA GLU A 291 0.68 -17.49 -13.71
C GLU A 291 -0.56 -18.37 -13.82
N ARG A 292 -0.49 -19.47 -14.56
CA ARG A 292 -1.61 -20.40 -14.82
C ARG A 292 -2.89 -19.71 -15.31
N SER A 293 -2.74 -18.58 -15.99
CA SER A 293 -3.85 -17.70 -16.38
C SER A 293 -4.09 -17.79 -17.87
N SER A 294 -5.36 -17.83 -18.28
CA SER A 294 -5.74 -18.02 -19.68
C SER A 294 -6.93 -17.20 -20.13
N ASP A 295 -7.01 -16.98 -21.43
CA ASP A 295 -8.13 -16.32 -22.10
C ASP A 295 -8.42 -14.89 -21.56
N ASN A 296 -7.36 -14.20 -21.05
CA ASN A 296 -7.45 -12.83 -20.57
C ASN A 296 -7.05 -11.83 -21.66
N GLU A 297 -7.56 -10.64 -21.56
CA GLU A 297 -7.17 -9.50 -22.39
C GLU A 297 -6.43 -8.46 -21.55
N LEU A 298 -5.18 -8.13 -21.92
CA LEU A 298 -4.36 -7.09 -21.33
C LEU A 298 -4.12 -6.01 -22.36
N ARG A 299 -4.71 -4.84 -22.18
CA ARG A 299 -4.61 -3.77 -23.17
C ARG A 299 -4.47 -2.37 -22.54
N ASP A 300 -3.87 -1.50 -23.31
CA ASP A 300 -3.78 -0.07 -22.99
C ASP A 300 -3.14 0.21 -21.61
N ASN A 301 -2.27 -0.70 -21.10
CA ASN A 301 -1.60 -0.53 -19.84
C ASN A 301 -0.24 0.17 -20.04
N ALA A 302 0.13 1.01 -19.09
CA ALA A 302 1.41 1.70 -19.00
C ALA A 302 2.32 0.98 -17.99
N VAL A 303 3.35 0.29 -18.46
CA VAL A 303 4.23 -0.58 -17.66
C VAL A 303 5.64 0.00 -17.67
N TYR A 304 5.97 0.80 -16.66
CA TYR A 304 7.16 1.64 -16.64
C TYR A 304 8.16 1.24 -15.56
N ARG A 305 9.45 1.29 -15.88
CA ARG A 305 10.57 1.24 -14.93
C ARG A 305 10.53 0.05 -13.95
N ASN A 306 9.95 -1.08 -14.37
CA ASN A 306 9.97 -2.30 -13.57
C ASN A 306 11.26 -3.09 -13.85
N PHE A 307 11.63 -4.00 -12.94
CA PHE A 307 12.74 -4.90 -13.26
C PHE A 307 12.35 -5.92 -14.33
N ILE A 308 11.12 -6.45 -14.29
CA ILE A 308 10.50 -7.19 -15.39
C ILE A 308 9.19 -6.47 -15.74
N GLY A 309 9.00 -6.11 -17.01
CA GLY A 309 7.77 -5.45 -17.46
C GLY A 309 6.58 -6.40 -17.37
N ILE A 310 6.60 -7.50 -18.11
CA ILE A 310 5.56 -8.53 -18.07
C ILE A 310 6.19 -9.93 -17.95
N GLN A 311 5.59 -10.79 -17.14
CA GLN A 311 6.06 -12.16 -16.93
C GLN A 311 4.92 -13.16 -17.11
N PHE A 312 5.21 -14.27 -17.83
CA PHE A 312 4.28 -15.37 -18.06
C PHE A 312 4.87 -16.67 -17.50
N ALA A 313 4.09 -17.43 -16.76
CA ALA A 313 4.39 -18.79 -16.35
C ALA A 313 3.14 -19.67 -16.46
N ASP A 314 3.23 -20.73 -17.27
CA ASP A 314 2.08 -21.61 -17.57
C ASP A 314 0.83 -20.83 -18.04
N ALA A 315 1.02 -19.69 -18.73
CA ALA A 315 -0.05 -18.80 -19.18
C ALA A 315 -0.27 -18.97 -20.68
N GLU A 316 -1.52 -19.11 -21.12
CA GLU A 316 -1.85 -19.43 -22.50
C GLU A 316 -3.12 -18.74 -23.01
N ARG A 317 -3.22 -18.54 -24.31
CA ARG A 317 -4.37 -17.92 -24.99
C ARG A 317 -4.78 -16.55 -24.46
N ASN A 318 -3.82 -15.82 -23.85
CA ASN A 318 -4.04 -14.43 -23.47
C ASN A 318 -3.76 -13.51 -24.68
N ARG A 319 -4.45 -12.38 -24.72
CA ARG A 319 -4.24 -11.34 -25.71
C ARG A 319 -3.62 -10.12 -25.05
N ILE A 320 -2.44 -9.72 -25.50
CA ILE A 320 -1.66 -8.60 -24.96
C ILE A 320 -1.43 -7.59 -26.08
N HIS A 321 -2.10 -6.46 -26.04
CA HIS A 321 -2.00 -5.48 -27.12
C HIS A 321 -2.21 -4.04 -26.64
N GLY A 322 -1.65 -3.11 -27.38
CA GLY A 322 -1.83 -1.67 -27.10
C GLY A 322 -1.21 -1.21 -25.79
N ASN A 323 -0.27 -1.97 -25.21
CA ASN A 323 0.39 -1.59 -23.96
C ASN A 323 1.71 -0.87 -24.24
N ASP A 324 2.12 0.00 -23.34
CA ASP A 324 3.42 0.66 -23.35
C ASP A 324 4.36 0.02 -22.33
N PHE A 325 5.49 -0.52 -22.80
CA PHE A 325 6.57 -1.05 -21.99
C PHE A 325 7.79 -0.15 -22.11
N VAL A 326 8.08 0.64 -21.06
CA VAL A 326 9.10 1.69 -21.10
C VAL A 326 10.06 1.58 -19.93
N ALA A 327 11.35 1.64 -20.22
CA ALA A 327 12.45 1.61 -19.26
C ALA A 327 12.42 0.41 -18.30
N ASN A 328 11.85 -0.72 -18.73
CA ASN A 328 11.92 -1.97 -17.99
C ASN A 328 13.28 -2.63 -18.20
N VAL A 329 13.86 -3.24 -17.15
CA VAL A 329 15.18 -3.90 -17.25
C VAL A 329 15.09 -5.16 -18.14
N ILE A 330 14.02 -5.93 -17.95
CA ILE A 330 13.62 -7.05 -18.80
C ILE A 330 12.20 -6.73 -19.26
N GLU A 331 11.99 -6.64 -20.54
CA GLU A 331 10.69 -6.24 -21.07
C GLU A 331 9.64 -7.33 -20.88
N ALA A 332 9.93 -8.55 -21.32
CA ALA A 332 9.04 -9.68 -21.15
C ALA A 332 9.82 -10.97 -20.84
N GLU A 333 9.19 -11.83 -20.05
CA GLU A 333 9.67 -13.16 -19.72
C GLU A 333 8.56 -14.19 -19.91
N ALA A 334 8.84 -15.26 -20.64
CA ALA A 334 7.90 -16.36 -20.83
C ALA A 334 8.53 -17.70 -20.42
N ALA A 335 7.82 -18.45 -19.59
CA ALA A 335 8.16 -19.81 -19.22
C ALA A 335 6.93 -20.70 -19.40
N GLN A 336 7.07 -21.78 -20.19
CA GLN A 336 6.01 -22.76 -20.47
C GLN A 336 4.67 -22.11 -20.88
N SER A 337 4.76 -21.01 -21.66
CA SER A 337 3.61 -20.18 -22.02
C SER A 337 3.50 -20.16 -23.54
N GLY A 338 2.49 -20.82 -24.05
CA GLY A 338 2.20 -20.90 -25.47
C GLY A 338 0.90 -20.18 -25.85
N GLU A 339 0.66 -20.05 -27.16
CA GLU A 339 -0.61 -19.57 -27.73
C GLU A 339 -1.05 -18.16 -27.24
N ASN A 340 -0.17 -17.41 -26.57
CA ASN A 340 -0.44 -16.01 -26.25
C ASN A 340 -0.26 -15.15 -27.51
N ARG A 341 -1.21 -14.26 -27.77
CA ARG A 341 -1.17 -13.32 -28.86
C ARG A 341 -0.65 -11.98 -28.34
N ILE A 342 0.59 -11.65 -28.67
CA ILE A 342 1.23 -10.37 -28.32
C ILE A 342 1.35 -9.58 -29.62
N GLU A 343 0.73 -8.40 -29.68
CA GLU A 343 0.70 -7.57 -30.88
C GLU A 343 0.45 -6.10 -30.55
N ARG A 344 0.98 -5.20 -31.34
CA ARG A 344 0.71 -3.75 -31.28
C ARG A 344 1.02 -3.11 -29.93
N ASN A 345 2.03 -3.62 -29.22
CA ASN A 345 2.52 -2.96 -28.01
C ASN A 345 3.73 -2.08 -28.37
N TYR A 346 3.92 -1.03 -27.63
CA TYR A 346 5.12 -0.21 -27.69
C TYR A 346 6.20 -0.77 -26.75
N TRP A 347 7.43 -0.90 -27.30
CA TRP A 347 8.61 -1.36 -26.57
C TRP A 347 9.74 -0.36 -26.80
N ASP A 348 10.24 0.29 -25.78
CA ASP A 348 11.21 1.37 -25.92
C ASP A 348 12.59 0.92 -26.45
N SER A 349 12.91 -0.35 -26.33
CA SER A 349 14.14 -0.92 -26.90
C SER A 349 13.98 -1.37 -28.37
N PHE A 350 12.75 -1.43 -28.89
CA PHE A 350 12.49 -1.91 -30.25
C PHE A 350 12.80 -0.86 -31.29
N GLN A 351 13.51 -1.29 -32.34
CA GLN A 351 13.80 -0.49 -33.53
C GLN A 351 13.35 -1.27 -34.78
N GLY A 352 12.18 -0.96 -35.28
CA GLY A 352 11.57 -1.60 -36.42
C GLY A 352 11.43 -0.66 -37.61
N LEU A 353 10.71 -1.12 -38.61
CA LEU A 353 10.39 -0.37 -39.83
C LEU A 353 8.89 -0.41 -40.06
N ASP A 354 8.29 0.76 -40.21
CA ASP A 354 6.91 0.93 -40.64
C ASP A 354 6.96 1.25 -42.14
N LEU A 355 6.68 0.26 -42.98
CA LEU A 355 6.78 0.38 -44.43
C LEU A 355 5.49 0.89 -45.07
N ASN A 356 4.37 0.70 -44.43
CA ASN A 356 3.06 1.04 -44.94
C ASN A 356 2.50 2.36 -44.34
N GLY A 357 3.14 2.92 -43.30
CA GLY A 357 2.78 4.18 -42.66
C GLY A 357 1.58 4.10 -41.73
N ASP A 358 1.27 2.90 -41.20
CA ASP A 358 0.14 2.70 -40.28
C ASP A 358 0.51 2.86 -38.78
N GLY A 359 1.79 3.15 -38.49
CA GLY A 359 2.30 3.33 -37.12
C GLY A 359 2.74 2.04 -36.45
N PHE A 360 2.67 0.90 -37.12
CA PHE A 360 3.12 -0.40 -36.62
C PHE A 360 4.22 -0.97 -37.51
N SER A 361 5.10 -1.76 -36.95
CA SER A 361 6.19 -2.38 -37.69
C SER A 361 5.75 -3.69 -38.35
N GLU A 362 6.18 -3.91 -39.61
CA GLU A 362 6.08 -5.21 -40.30
C GLU A 362 7.12 -6.20 -39.80
N THR A 363 8.05 -5.75 -38.98
CA THR A 363 9.07 -6.63 -38.38
C THR A 363 8.65 -7.01 -36.95
N GLU A 364 8.56 -8.32 -36.70
CA GLU A 364 8.26 -8.81 -35.35
C GLU A 364 9.37 -8.44 -34.35
N TYR A 365 9.00 -8.18 -33.12
CA TYR A 365 9.92 -8.01 -32.00
C TYR A 365 10.01 -9.27 -31.16
N ALA A 366 11.17 -9.95 -31.20
CA ALA A 366 11.44 -11.14 -30.38
C ALA A 366 12.30 -10.77 -29.16
N MET A 367 11.75 -10.94 -27.96
CA MET A 367 12.38 -10.55 -26.71
C MET A 367 13.40 -11.58 -26.26
N ASN A 368 14.68 -11.20 -26.24
CA ASN A 368 15.81 -12.10 -25.96
C ASN A 368 15.89 -12.44 -24.46
N PRO A 369 15.77 -13.70 -24.04
CA PRO A 369 15.86 -14.11 -22.63
C PRO A 369 17.29 -14.16 -22.09
N PHE A 370 18.30 -13.84 -22.89
CA PHE A 370 19.72 -13.97 -22.54
C PHE A 370 20.07 -13.30 -21.21
N TYR A 371 19.69 -12.03 -21.05
CA TYR A 371 20.01 -11.26 -19.86
C TYR A 371 19.40 -11.90 -18.59
N LYS A 372 18.15 -12.31 -18.65
CA LYS A 372 17.49 -13.03 -17.57
C LYS A 372 18.21 -14.34 -17.22
N ASN A 373 18.55 -15.14 -18.23
CA ASN A 373 19.26 -16.41 -18.03
C ASN A 373 20.64 -16.18 -17.38
N LEU A 374 21.32 -15.10 -17.74
CA LEU A 374 22.59 -14.72 -17.16
C LEU A 374 22.48 -14.32 -15.69
N ILE A 375 21.55 -13.41 -15.34
CA ILE A 375 21.37 -12.94 -13.96
C ILE A 375 20.77 -14.00 -13.03
N SER A 376 19.99 -14.94 -13.54
CA SER A 376 19.47 -16.05 -12.75
C SER A 376 20.60 -16.97 -12.26
N ARG A 377 21.66 -17.13 -13.07
CA ARG A 377 22.87 -17.90 -12.74
C ARG A 377 23.85 -17.09 -11.88
N THR A 378 23.99 -15.80 -12.19
CA THR A 378 24.98 -14.93 -11.53
C THR A 378 24.39 -13.55 -11.29
N PRO A 379 23.75 -13.31 -10.13
CA PRO A 379 23.04 -12.06 -9.84
C PRO A 379 23.88 -10.78 -9.96
N ALA A 380 25.21 -10.88 -9.80
CA ALA A 380 26.11 -9.75 -9.96
C ALA A 380 26.05 -9.07 -11.34
N PHE A 381 25.63 -9.79 -12.38
CA PHE A 381 25.48 -9.21 -13.72
C PHE A 381 24.34 -8.17 -13.80
N GLN A 382 23.47 -8.07 -12.82
CA GLN A 382 22.49 -6.97 -12.76
C GLN A 382 23.16 -5.58 -12.76
N LEU A 383 24.39 -5.46 -12.27
CA LEU A 383 25.14 -4.22 -12.26
C LEU A 383 25.59 -3.75 -13.67
N PHE A 384 25.56 -4.64 -14.63
CA PHE A 384 26.01 -4.36 -16.01
C PHE A 384 24.84 -4.16 -16.98
N PHE A 385 23.63 -4.07 -16.48
CA PHE A 385 22.47 -3.71 -17.28
C PHE A 385 22.73 -2.43 -18.08
N GLN A 386 22.33 -2.42 -19.35
CA GLN A 386 22.59 -1.34 -20.32
C GLN A 386 24.08 -1.08 -20.63
N SER A 387 25.01 -1.94 -20.19
CA SER A 387 26.40 -1.77 -20.66
C SER A 387 26.51 -2.22 -22.14
N PRO A 388 27.29 -1.51 -22.96
CA PRO A 388 27.47 -1.88 -24.38
C PRO A 388 27.94 -3.32 -24.56
N GLY A 389 28.72 -3.87 -23.63
CA GLY A 389 29.18 -5.26 -23.66
C GLY A 389 28.04 -6.27 -23.46
N MET A 390 27.03 -5.94 -22.66
CA MET A 390 25.89 -6.82 -22.44
C MET A 390 24.98 -6.86 -23.66
N THR A 391 24.75 -5.74 -24.32
CA THR A 391 24.01 -5.66 -25.59
C THR A 391 24.71 -6.51 -26.66
N PHE A 392 26.02 -6.32 -26.80
CA PHE A 392 26.82 -7.09 -27.77
C PHE A 392 26.78 -8.61 -27.48
N LEU A 393 26.89 -9.03 -26.22
CA LEU A 393 26.79 -10.44 -25.83
C LEU A 393 25.39 -11.02 -26.10
N SER A 394 24.36 -10.25 -25.84
CA SER A 394 22.96 -10.62 -26.09
C SER A 394 22.73 -10.92 -27.58
N ASP A 395 23.30 -10.08 -28.46
CA ASP A 395 23.16 -10.24 -29.91
C ASP A 395 23.94 -11.43 -30.47
N MET A 396 24.97 -11.88 -29.75
CA MET A 396 25.77 -13.04 -30.17
C MET A 396 25.16 -14.39 -29.77
N VAL A 397 24.18 -14.43 -28.88
CA VAL A 397 23.58 -15.67 -28.40
C VAL A 397 22.37 -16.03 -29.26
N GLU A 398 22.56 -16.95 -30.18
CA GLU A 398 21.49 -17.57 -30.97
C GLU A 398 20.90 -18.78 -30.22
N GLU A 399 20.20 -18.58 -29.12
CA GLU A 399 19.36 -19.64 -28.56
C GLU A 399 18.05 -19.76 -29.37
N ASP A 400 17.34 -20.88 -29.23
CA ASP A 400 16.12 -21.23 -29.95
C ASP A 400 15.08 -20.07 -29.95
N ARG A 401 15.21 -19.16 -30.92
CA ARG A 401 14.35 -17.96 -31.07
C ARG A 401 12.87 -18.30 -31.19
N LYS A 402 12.50 -19.54 -31.50
CA LYS A 402 11.09 -19.96 -31.60
C LYS A 402 10.37 -19.98 -30.26
N ARG A 403 11.12 -20.02 -29.13
CA ARG A 403 10.55 -20.02 -27.77
C ARG A 403 10.50 -18.66 -27.15
N TRP A 404 10.98 -17.61 -27.79
CA TRP A 404 10.95 -16.26 -27.26
C TRP A 404 9.54 -15.68 -27.33
N ALA A 405 9.19 -14.85 -26.36
CA ALA A 405 8.00 -14.02 -26.46
C ALA A 405 8.18 -13.06 -27.66
N ARG A 406 7.12 -12.85 -28.44
CA ARG A 406 7.17 -12.05 -29.65
C ARG A 406 5.97 -11.17 -29.77
N ASP A 407 6.20 -9.89 -30.07
CA ASP A 407 5.18 -9.00 -30.57
C ASP A 407 5.17 -9.08 -32.11
N ALA A 408 4.03 -9.43 -32.68
CA ALA A 408 3.90 -9.68 -34.11
C ALA A 408 3.94 -8.40 -34.95
N SER A 409 3.56 -7.25 -34.39
CA SER A 409 3.49 -5.96 -35.07
C SER A 409 3.67 -4.81 -34.09
N PRO A 410 4.87 -4.58 -33.53
CA PRO A 410 5.11 -3.58 -32.50
C PRO A 410 4.74 -2.17 -32.94
N SER A 411 4.27 -1.36 -32.02
CA SER A 411 4.03 0.07 -32.27
C SER A 411 5.36 0.83 -32.41
N MET A 412 5.41 1.74 -33.37
CA MET A 412 6.55 2.63 -33.60
C MET A 412 6.53 3.86 -32.69
N HIS A 413 5.42 4.11 -31.99
CA HIS A 413 5.23 5.29 -31.16
C HIS A 413 4.58 4.90 -29.83
N LEU A 414 4.91 5.67 -28.78
CA LEU A 414 4.24 5.57 -27.48
C LEU A 414 2.73 5.77 -27.65
N LEU A 415 1.93 4.87 -27.08
CA LEU A 415 0.48 4.86 -27.27
C LEU A 415 -0.26 5.69 -26.23
N HIS A 416 0.25 5.75 -25.00
CA HIS A 416 -0.39 6.39 -23.85
C HIS A 416 0.53 7.40 -23.16
N PRO A 417 0.93 8.49 -23.82
CA PRO A 417 1.84 9.47 -23.25
C PRO A 417 1.24 10.20 -22.03
N ASP A 418 -0.07 10.26 -21.91
CA ASP A 418 -0.80 10.80 -20.77
C ASP A 418 -0.66 9.98 -19.48
N LEU A 419 -0.30 8.72 -19.59
CA LEU A 419 0.01 7.85 -18.45
C LEU A 419 1.49 7.87 -18.05
N ASP A 420 2.33 8.68 -18.70
CA ASP A 420 3.75 8.78 -18.38
C ASP A 420 3.95 9.38 -16.98
N PRO A 421 4.63 8.65 -16.07
CA PRO A 421 4.90 9.12 -14.73
C PRO A 421 5.73 10.41 -14.64
N ALA A 422 6.47 10.76 -15.69
CA ALA A 422 7.24 12.00 -15.71
C ALA A 422 6.35 13.27 -15.74
N LEU A 423 5.09 13.14 -16.10
CA LEU A 423 4.13 14.26 -16.17
C LEU A 423 3.36 14.52 -14.86
N GLU A 424 3.40 13.59 -13.91
CA GLU A 424 2.78 13.82 -12.59
C GLU A 424 3.79 14.43 -11.61
N PRO A 425 3.46 15.53 -10.91
CA PRO A 425 4.27 16.00 -9.80
C PRO A 425 4.34 14.91 -8.73
N GLU A 426 5.54 14.62 -8.23
CA GLU A 426 5.80 13.61 -7.21
C GLU A 426 5.04 13.97 -5.93
N GLN A 427 3.82 13.45 -5.79
CA GLN A 427 3.06 13.49 -4.55
C GLN A 427 3.63 12.40 -3.65
N ASP A 428 4.56 12.75 -2.75
CA ASP A 428 5.06 11.84 -1.72
C ASP A 428 4.07 11.81 -0.54
N PRO A 429 3.16 10.82 -0.48
CA PRO A 429 2.18 10.72 0.62
C PRO A 429 2.85 10.34 1.95
N VAL A 430 4.14 9.93 1.90
CA VAL A 430 4.94 9.62 3.10
C VAL A 430 5.60 10.89 3.65
N ALA A 431 5.79 11.92 2.83
CA ALA A 431 6.37 13.20 3.26
C ALA A 431 5.49 13.92 4.29
N GLU A 432 4.18 13.74 4.23
CA GLU A 432 3.23 14.35 5.20
C GLU A 432 3.26 13.69 6.59
N GLN A 433 3.78 12.47 6.73
CA GLN A 433 3.87 11.76 8.01
C GLN A 433 5.29 11.66 8.60
N ARG A 434 6.30 12.15 7.92
CA ARG A 434 7.53 12.49 8.62
C ARG A 434 7.17 13.68 9.51
N GLU A 435 7.01 13.45 10.82
CA GLU A 435 7.15 14.52 11.81
C GLU A 435 8.40 15.29 11.41
N ARG A 436 8.23 16.39 10.70
CA ARG A 436 9.33 17.30 10.41
C ARG A 436 9.79 17.75 11.78
N ILE A 437 10.95 17.25 12.20
CA ILE A 437 11.63 17.86 13.34
C ILE A 437 11.62 19.35 13.00
N PRO A 438 11.00 20.21 13.84
CA PRO A 438 10.90 21.61 13.55
C PRO A 438 12.30 22.11 13.16
N GLU A 439 12.39 22.88 12.09
CA GLU A 439 13.67 23.32 11.52
C GLU A 439 14.62 23.89 12.58
N LYS A 440 14.06 24.59 13.57
CA LYS A 440 14.75 25.06 14.77
C LYS A 440 15.34 23.93 15.62
N THR A 441 14.64 22.80 15.78
CA THR A 441 15.11 21.64 16.56
C THR A 441 16.19 20.89 15.79
N PHE A 442 16.08 20.78 14.47
CA PHE A 442 17.10 20.17 13.60
C PHE A 442 18.39 21.00 13.61
N MET A 443 18.28 22.32 13.48
CA MET A 443 19.41 23.25 13.58
C MET A 443 20.09 23.20 14.97
N LEU A 444 19.32 23.07 16.03
CA LEU A 444 19.84 22.91 17.40
C LEU A 444 20.61 21.60 17.57
N ILE A 445 20.14 20.50 16.98
CA ILE A 445 20.84 19.20 17.02
C ILE A 445 22.17 19.31 16.26
N ILE A 446 22.19 19.90 15.06
CA ILE A 446 23.41 20.09 14.28
C ILE A 446 24.40 21.01 15.04
N ALA A 447 23.92 22.14 15.55
CA ALA A 447 24.76 23.06 16.34
C ALA A 447 25.36 22.38 17.59
N SER A 448 24.58 21.54 18.27
CA SER A 448 25.05 20.78 19.44
C SER A 448 26.09 19.74 19.07
N MET A 449 25.93 19.04 17.94
CA MET A 449 26.93 18.08 17.43
C MET A 449 28.24 18.76 17.02
N LEU A 450 28.13 19.91 16.34
CA LEU A 450 29.33 20.70 15.94
C LEU A 450 30.05 21.26 17.17
N PHE A 451 29.33 21.74 18.17
CA PHE A 451 29.90 22.22 19.43
C PHE A 451 30.59 21.09 20.20
N ALA A 452 29.97 19.93 20.33
CA ALA A 452 30.57 18.77 20.97
C ALA A 452 31.81 18.29 20.22
N GLY A 453 31.77 18.24 18.89
CA GLY A 453 32.91 17.90 18.04
C GLY A 453 34.09 18.90 18.21
N SER A 454 33.82 20.21 18.24
CA SER A 454 34.84 21.22 18.46
C SER A 454 35.47 21.13 19.87
N LEU A 455 34.67 20.79 20.88
CA LEU A 455 35.16 20.59 22.25
C LEU A 455 36.12 19.38 22.34
N VAL A 456 35.76 18.27 21.65
CA VAL A 456 36.63 17.08 21.58
C VAL A 456 37.96 17.41 20.90
N VAL A 457 37.93 18.14 19.79
CA VAL A 457 39.15 18.57 19.06
C VAL A 457 40.02 19.47 19.94
N ILE A 458 39.44 20.43 20.68
CA ILE A 458 40.17 21.33 21.58
C ILE A 458 40.80 20.55 22.74
N ILE A 459 40.08 19.58 23.32
CA ILE A 459 40.62 18.75 24.41
C ILE A 459 41.78 17.89 23.91
N TYR A 460 41.63 17.27 22.74
CA TYR A 460 42.65 16.41 22.14
C TYR A 460 43.90 17.21 21.74
N SER A 461 43.73 18.40 21.15
CA SER A 461 44.85 19.27 20.76
C SER A 461 45.61 19.83 21.95
N ARG A 462 44.99 19.98 23.12
CA ARG A 462 45.69 20.42 24.36
C ARG A 462 46.36 19.26 25.11
N GLY A 463 45.82 18.03 25.00
CA GLY A 463 46.45 16.83 25.59
C GLY A 463 47.70 16.34 24.84
N ALA A 464 47.86 16.69 23.57
CA ALA A 464 49.03 16.33 22.76
C ALA A 464 50.24 17.26 22.92
N LYS A 465 50.16 18.28 23.79
CA LYS A 465 51.22 19.27 24.08
C LYS A 465 51.75 19.24 25.52
N SER A 466 51.46 18.16 26.26
CA SER A 466 52.01 17.96 27.60
C SER A 466 52.94 16.75 27.65
#